data_ea59677cc93e41def9437c8189f93cae
#
_entry.id   ea59677cc93e41def9437c8189f93cae
#
_cell.length_a   1.000
_cell.length_b   1.000
_cell.length_c   1.000
_cell.angle_alpha   90.00
_cell.angle_beta   90.00
_cell.angle_gamma   90.00
#
_symmetry.space_group_name_H-M   'P 1'
#
loop_
_entity.id
_entity.type
_entity.pdbx_description
1 polymer ?
#
loop_
_entity_poly.entity_id
_entity_poly.type
_entity_poly.pdbx_seq_one_letter_code
_entity_poly.pdbx_strand_id
1 'polypeptide(L)'
;LSSYVKKGPLPQENVIAWAKQLCDVLEYLHTRKPPIIYRDMKPANVMLRPDGSVTLIDFGIAREYKEGNVADTSVLGTRGYAAPEQYGGRGQTDARTDIYCLGATMYHLLTGHNPSEYPYEMYPIRQWNPQLSSGLEEIILKCTESRPEDRYQSCAELYYALEHYDELDIEYRKKQGHKWTAFLATSAVTLVAGIGAIGCYAMESRVTSTTYDAYMADAAGSVDQEES
;
A
#
# COMPACT_ATOMS: atom_id res chain seq x y z
N LEU A 1 10.25 -22.89 3.37
CA LEU A 1 10.46 -21.58 4.05
C LEU A 1 9.77 -21.48 5.42
N SER A 2 8.78 -22.34 5.70
CA SER A 2 8.02 -22.30 6.96
C SER A 2 8.90 -22.38 8.22
N SER A 3 9.95 -23.20 8.23
CA SER A 3 10.86 -23.31 9.38
C SER A 3 11.72 -22.07 9.60
N TYR A 4 11.92 -21.26 8.57
CA TYR A 4 12.69 -20.03 8.67
C TYR A 4 11.84 -18.88 9.20
N VAL A 5 10.64 -18.66 8.64
CA VAL A 5 9.75 -17.57 9.07
C VAL A 5 9.26 -17.75 10.52
N LYS A 6 9.18 -18.98 11.02
CA LYS A 6 8.90 -19.26 12.44
C LYS A 6 9.96 -18.69 13.40
N LYS A 7 11.16 -18.39 12.93
CA LYS A 7 12.22 -17.76 13.70
C LYS A 7 12.17 -16.23 13.69
N GLY A 8 11.32 -15.66 12.85
CA GLY A 8 11.11 -14.22 12.67
C GLY A 8 11.06 -13.80 11.21
N PRO A 9 10.84 -12.49 10.96
CA PRO A 9 10.84 -11.91 9.62
C PRO A 9 12.14 -12.16 8.87
N LEU A 10 12.06 -12.30 7.56
CA LEU A 10 13.21 -12.58 6.69
C LEU A 10 13.65 -11.31 5.95
N PRO A 11 14.96 -11.18 5.61
CA PRO A 11 15.48 -10.04 4.87
C PRO A 11 14.76 -9.86 3.52
N GLN A 12 14.41 -8.60 3.19
CA GLN A 12 13.64 -8.30 1.99
C GLN A 12 14.35 -8.73 0.70
N GLU A 13 15.68 -8.60 0.64
CA GLU A 13 16.48 -8.99 -0.52
C GLU A 13 16.33 -10.49 -0.82
N ASN A 14 16.31 -11.32 0.24
CA ASN A 14 16.11 -12.76 0.10
C ASN A 14 14.69 -13.08 -0.36
N VAL A 15 13.68 -12.40 0.22
CA VAL A 15 12.28 -12.62 -0.16
C VAL A 15 12.03 -12.21 -1.61
N ILE A 16 12.60 -11.09 -2.06
CA ILE A 16 12.52 -10.63 -3.45
C ILE A 16 13.19 -11.66 -4.39
N ALA A 17 14.40 -12.11 -4.05
CA ALA A 17 15.13 -13.08 -4.86
C ALA A 17 14.37 -14.42 -5.00
N TRP A 18 13.72 -14.88 -3.93
CA TRP A 18 12.89 -16.09 -3.98
C TRP A 18 11.58 -15.86 -4.70
N ALA A 19 10.94 -14.71 -4.52
CA ALA A 19 9.70 -14.37 -5.22
C ALA A 19 9.92 -14.33 -6.75
N LYS A 20 11.05 -13.78 -7.21
CA LYS A 20 11.42 -13.79 -8.64
C LYS A 20 11.56 -15.22 -9.17
N GLN A 21 12.24 -16.11 -8.45
CA GLN A 21 12.35 -17.52 -8.84
C GLN A 21 10.97 -18.23 -8.87
N LEU A 22 10.09 -17.88 -7.91
CA LEU A 22 8.72 -18.42 -7.88
C LEU A 22 7.87 -17.88 -9.03
N CYS A 23 8.06 -16.62 -9.43
CA CYS A 23 7.43 -16.08 -10.64
C CYS A 23 7.85 -16.85 -11.89
N ASP A 24 9.15 -17.20 -12.06
CA ASP A 24 9.63 -17.98 -13.18
C ASP A 24 8.96 -19.38 -13.24
N VAL A 25 8.85 -20.04 -12.09
CA VAL A 25 8.20 -21.35 -12.00
C VAL A 25 6.71 -21.26 -12.31
N LEU A 26 6.01 -20.27 -11.74
CA LEU A 26 4.58 -20.07 -11.99
C LEU A 26 4.33 -19.69 -13.45
N GLU A 27 5.11 -18.79 -14.03
CA GLU A 27 5.00 -18.41 -15.44
C GLU A 27 5.16 -19.64 -16.35
N TYR A 28 6.13 -20.53 -16.04
CA TYR A 28 6.28 -21.78 -16.74
C TYR A 28 5.02 -22.65 -16.66
N LEU A 29 4.37 -22.75 -15.50
CA LEU A 29 3.13 -23.51 -15.32
C LEU A 29 1.96 -22.89 -16.10
N HIS A 30 1.81 -21.56 -15.98
CA HIS A 30 0.72 -20.81 -16.61
C HIS A 30 0.79 -20.82 -18.15
N THR A 31 1.98 -20.96 -18.71
CA THR A 31 2.19 -21.02 -20.17
C THR A 31 2.06 -22.43 -20.75
N ARG A 32 1.79 -23.45 -19.94
CA ARG A 32 1.51 -24.81 -20.43
C ARG A 32 0.20 -24.86 -21.21
N LYS A 33 0.03 -25.90 -22.00
CA LYS A 33 -1.19 -26.15 -22.77
C LYS A 33 -1.74 -27.54 -22.39
N PRO A 34 -2.81 -27.60 -21.58
CA PRO A 34 -3.52 -26.47 -20.95
C PRO A 34 -2.70 -25.81 -19.83
N PRO A 35 -2.98 -24.53 -19.47
CA PRO A 35 -2.34 -23.86 -18.34
C PRO A 35 -2.58 -24.60 -17.02
N ILE A 36 -1.56 -24.61 -16.16
CA ILE A 36 -1.62 -25.25 -14.83
C ILE A 36 -1.61 -24.14 -13.78
N ILE A 37 -2.64 -24.06 -12.96
CA ILE A 37 -2.77 -23.14 -11.84
C ILE A 37 -2.38 -23.88 -10.56
N TYR A 38 -1.43 -23.34 -9.80
CA TYR A 38 -0.84 -24.02 -8.63
C TYR A 38 -1.74 -23.98 -7.38
N ARG A 39 -2.33 -22.82 -7.05
CA ARG A 39 -3.40 -22.57 -6.06
C ARG A 39 -3.06 -22.75 -4.57
N ASP A 40 -1.89 -23.22 -4.20
CA ASP A 40 -1.51 -23.43 -2.78
C ASP A 40 -0.11 -22.87 -2.47
N MET A 41 0.19 -21.67 -2.99
CA MET A 41 1.43 -20.99 -2.66
C MET A 41 1.41 -20.51 -1.21
N LYS A 42 2.34 -21.06 -0.40
CA LYS A 42 2.54 -20.72 1.02
C LYS A 42 3.95 -21.11 1.45
N PRO A 43 4.49 -20.57 2.56
CA PRO A 43 5.86 -20.89 3.01
C PRO A 43 6.12 -22.39 3.25
N ALA A 44 5.09 -23.17 3.59
CA ALA A 44 5.20 -24.61 3.80
C ALA A 44 5.48 -25.38 2.50
N ASN A 45 4.99 -24.87 1.36
CA ASN A 45 5.11 -25.49 0.05
C ASN A 45 6.32 -24.97 -0.75
N VAL A 46 7.19 -24.17 -0.12
CA VAL A 46 8.44 -23.67 -0.73
C VAL A 46 9.63 -24.17 0.07
N MET A 47 10.45 -24.99 -0.58
CA MET A 47 11.67 -25.53 -0.02
C MET A 47 12.87 -24.69 -0.45
N LEU A 48 13.66 -24.22 0.55
CA LEU A 48 14.94 -23.56 0.31
C LEU A 48 16.03 -24.62 0.18
N ARG A 49 16.81 -24.54 -0.88
CA ARG A 49 17.97 -25.41 -1.13
C ARG A 49 19.24 -24.84 -0.51
N PRO A 50 20.29 -25.66 -0.33
CA PRO A 50 21.57 -25.20 0.20
C PRO A 50 22.28 -24.13 -0.63
N ASP A 51 22.01 -24.09 -1.94
CA ASP A 51 22.54 -23.09 -2.88
C ASP A 51 21.80 -21.76 -2.87
N GLY A 52 20.77 -21.62 -2.01
CA GLY A 52 19.94 -20.41 -1.89
C GLY A 52 18.78 -20.37 -2.89
N SER A 53 18.65 -21.34 -3.77
CA SER A 53 17.49 -21.45 -4.68
C SER A 53 16.26 -22.00 -3.97
N VAL A 54 15.07 -21.75 -4.55
CA VAL A 54 13.80 -22.26 -4.02
C VAL A 54 13.15 -23.24 -5.00
N THR A 55 12.38 -24.18 -4.44
CA THR A 55 11.63 -25.17 -5.20
C THR A 55 10.22 -25.26 -4.64
N LEU A 56 9.22 -25.26 -5.54
CA LEU A 56 7.86 -25.60 -5.19
C LEU A 56 7.74 -27.10 -4.93
N ILE A 57 7.05 -27.42 -3.87
CA ILE A 57 6.69 -28.80 -3.48
C ILE A 57 5.18 -28.87 -3.29
N ASP A 58 4.61 -30.07 -3.39
CA ASP A 58 3.20 -30.33 -3.18
C ASP A 58 2.25 -29.68 -4.23
N PHE A 59 1.96 -30.45 -5.26
CA PHE A 59 1.02 -30.11 -6.34
C PHE A 59 -0.39 -30.70 -6.11
N GLY A 60 -0.73 -31.02 -4.85
CA GLY A 60 -1.95 -31.76 -4.52
C GLY A 60 -3.25 -31.11 -4.95
N ILE A 61 -3.30 -29.79 -5.09
CA ILE A 61 -4.47 -29.04 -5.56
C ILE A 61 -4.24 -28.24 -6.84
N ALA A 62 -3.09 -28.44 -7.49
CA ALA A 62 -2.82 -27.86 -8.80
C ALA A 62 -3.83 -28.40 -9.83
N ARG A 63 -4.30 -27.51 -10.72
CA ARG A 63 -5.32 -27.87 -11.72
C ARG A 63 -5.02 -27.25 -13.08
N GLU A 64 -5.34 -28.01 -14.12
CA GLU A 64 -5.41 -27.47 -15.46
C GLU A 64 -6.56 -26.46 -15.60
N TYR A 65 -6.25 -25.31 -16.18
CA TYR A 65 -7.26 -24.32 -16.54
C TYR A 65 -8.08 -24.84 -17.73
N LYS A 66 -9.41 -24.81 -17.61
CA LYS A 66 -10.33 -25.18 -18.68
C LYS A 66 -11.18 -23.98 -19.07
N GLU A 67 -11.01 -23.53 -20.32
CA GLU A 67 -11.87 -22.47 -20.89
C GLU A 67 -13.35 -22.86 -20.79
N GLY A 68 -14.20 -21.94 -20.29
CA GLY A 68 -15.65 -22.14 -20.20
C GLY A 68 -16.14 -22.88 -18.94
N ASN A 69 -15.29 -23.23 -17.99
CA ASN A 69 -15.73 -23.77 -16.72
C ASN A 69 -16.27 -22.68 -15.80
N VAL A 70 -17.51 -22.84 -15.40
CA VAL A 70 -18.17 -22.00 -14.40
C VAL A 70 -17.67 -22.40 -13.02
N ALA A 71 -17.18 -21.43 -12.26
CA ALA A 71 -16.77 -21.43 -10.84
C ALA A 71 -16.28 -22.74 -10.21
N ASP A 72 -15.14 -22.71 -9.54
CA ASP A 72 -14.72 -23.80 -8.67
C ASP A 72 -15.74 -24.00 -7.54
N THR A 73 -16.37 -25.18 -7.49
CA THR A 73 -17.47 -25.49 -6.56
C THR A 73 -17.01 -25.83 -5.15
N SER A 74 -15.71 -26.02 -4.92
CA SER A 74 -15.11 -26.37 -3.62
C SER A 74 -14.21 -25.26 -3.11
N VAL A 75 -14.20 -25.05 -1.80
CA VAL A 75 -13.22 -24.19 -1.12
C VAL A 75 -11.85 -24.88 -1.23
N LEU A 76 -10.93 -24.27 -1.98
CA LEU A 76 -9.59 -24.82 -2.23
C LEU A 76 -8.53 -23.83 -1.76
N GLY A 77 -7.46 -24.36 -1.20
CA GLY A 77 -6.33 -23.56 -0.73
C GLY A 77 -6.26 -23.40 0.78
N THR A 78 -5.20 -22.79 1.24
CA THR A 78 -4.93 -22.58 2.67
C THR A 78 -5.49 -21.24 3.11
N ARG A 79 -6.35 -21.24 4.13
CA ARG A 79 -6.93 -20.00 4.70
C ARG A 79 -5.84 -18.96 4.95
N GLY A 80 -6.12 -17.71 4.62
CA GLY A 80 -5.20 -16.58 4.76
C GLY A 80 -4.25 -16.38 3.56
N TYR A 81 -3.90 -17.46 2.83
CA TYR A 81 -3.12 -17.38 1.60
C TYR A 81 -3.97 -17.49 0.34
N ALA A 82 -5.12 -18.18 0.45
CA ALA A 82 -6.02 -18.41 -0.66
C ALA A 82 -6.69 -17.11 -1.13
N ALA A 83 -6.71 -16.91 -2.45
CA ALA A 83 -7.37 -15.77 -3.07
C ALA A 83 -8.90 -15.83 -2.90
N PRO A 84 -9.60 -14.67 -2.90
CA PRO A 84 -11.05 -14.63 -2.71
C PRO A 84 -11.85 -15.52 -3.66
N GLU A 85 -11.43 -15.70 -4.91
CA GLU A 85 -12.06 -16.56 -5.90
C GLU A 85 -11.91 -18.07 -5.61
N GLN A 86 -10.96 -18.48 -4.74
CA GLN A 86 -10.80 -19.87 -4.30
C GLN A 86 -11.89 -20.31 -3.28
N TYR A 87 -12.61 -19.35 -2.73
CA TYR A 87 -13.74 -19.63 -1.84
C TYR A 87 -15.01 -19.85 -2.69
N GLY A 88 -15.38 -21.11 -2.86
CA GLY A 88 -16.38 -21.65 -3.76
C GLY A 88 -17.53 -20.73 -4.21
N GLY A 89 -17.82 -20.75 -5.51
CA GLY A 89 -18.90 -19.96 -6.13
C GLY A 89 -18.55 -18.52 -6.49
N ARG A 90 -17.32 -18.04 -6.24
CA ARG A 90 -16.92 -16.64 -6.48
C ARG A 90 -16.14 -16.42 -7.79
N GLY A 91 -15.93 -17.44 -8.59
CA GLY A 91 -15.20 -17.33 -9.85
C GLY A 91 -14.39 -18.58 -10.19
N GLN A 92 -13.66 -18.49 -11.29
CA GLN A 92 -12.71 -19.50 -11.72
C GLN A 92 -11.30 -19.04 -11.33
N THR A 93 -10.49 -19.98 -10.83
CA THR A 93 -9.07 -19.73 -10.56
C THR A 93 -8.27 -19.66 -11.87
N ASP A 94 -7.38 -18.68 -11.96
CA ASP A 94 -6.45 -18.48 -13.07
C ASP A 94 -5.05 -18.09 -12.58
N ALA A 95 -4.16 -17.67 -13.48
CA ALA A 95 -2.80 -17.25 -13.15
C ALA A 95 -2.72 -16.17 -12.05
N ARG A 96 -3.72 -15.28 -11.99
CA ARG A 96 -3.80 -14.18 -11.01
C ARG A 96 -4.15 -14.67 -9.60
N THR A 97 -4.68 -15.89 -9.48
CA THR A 97 -4.88 -16.58 -8.20
C THR A 97 -3.52 -16.90 -7.56
N ASP A 98 -2.56 -17.41 -8.35
CA ASP A 98 -1.22 -17.73 -7.86
C ASP A 98 -0.44 -16.46 -7.48
N ILE A 99 -0.67 -15.35 -8.19
CA ILE A 99 -0.11 -14.03 -7.87
C ILE A 99 -0.59 -13.55 -6.49
N TYR A 100 -1.88 -13.70 -6.18
CA TYR A 100 -2.40 -13.38 -4.84
C TYR A 100 -1.73 -14.24 -3.76
N CYS A 101 -1.68 -15.56 -3.97
CA CYS A 101 -1.07 -16.48 -3.02
C CYS A 101 0.44 -16.19 -2.80
N LEU A 102 1.15 -15.78 -3.86
CA LEU A 102 2.55 -15.36 -3.77
C LEU A 102 2.68 -14.04 -2.98
N GLY A 103 1.81 -13.06 -3.21
CA GLY A 103 1.75 -11.82 -2.43
C GLY A 103 1.53 -12.07 -0.94
N ALA A 104 0.56 -12.92 -0.58
CA ALA A 104 0.30 -13.34 0.80
C ALA A 104 1.50 -14.10 1.41
N THR A 105 2.20 -14.90 0.61
CA THR A 105 3.42 -15.59 1.02
C THR A 105 4.54 -14.59 1.32
N MET A 106 4.79 -13.64 0.44
CA MET A 106 5.79 -12.56 0.64
C MET A 106 5.47 -11.74 1.89
N TYR A 107 4.20 -11.37 2.08
CA TYR A 107 3.73 -10.69 3.28
C TYR A 107 4.15 -11.43 4.55
N HIS A 108 3.83 -12.74 4.64
CA HIS A 108 4.20 -13.55 5.80
C HIS A 108 5.73 -13.63 6.01
N LEU A 109 6.51 -13.83 4.93
CA LEU A 109 7.96 -13.93 5.02
C LEU A 109 8.61 -12.63 5.51
N LEU A 110 8.10 -11.47 5.10
CA LEU A 110 8.64 -10.15 5.43
C LEU A 110 8.25 -9.67 6.82
N THR A 111 7.02 -9.96 7.23
CA THR A 111 6.45 -9.45 8.49
C THR A 111 6.58 -10.46 9.64
N GLY A 112 6.70 -11.75 9.33
CA GLY A 112 6.55 -12.83 10.31
C GLY A 112 5.11 -13.06 10.75
N HIS A 113 4.15 -12.25 10.29
CA HIS A 113 2.73 -12.37 10.62
C HIS A 113 2.03 -13.35 9.68
N ASN A 114 1.53 -14.43 10.24
CA ASN A 114 0.82 -15.45 9.48
C ASN A 114 -0.61 -14.98 9.15
N PRO A 115 -0.96 -14.81 7.84
CA PRO A 115 -2.29 -14.35 7.46
C PRO A 115 -3.43 -15.35 7.81
N SER A 116 -3.07 -16.57 8.23
CA SER A 116 -4.04 -17.57 8.74
C SER A 116 -4.39 -17.37 10.21
N GLU A 117 -3.72 -16.45 10.92
CA GLU A 117 -3.89 -16.18 12.35
C GLU A 117 -4.58 -14.82 12.56
N TYR A 118 -5.12 -14.60 13.76
CA TYR A 118 -5.72 -13.31 14.10
C TYR A 118 -4.69 -12.17 13.92
N PRO A 119 -5.03 -11.03 13.31
CA PRO A 119 -6.36 -10.51 12.96
C PRO A 119 -6.93 -10.97 11.61
N TYR A 120 -6.31 -11.92 10.89
CA TYR A 120 -6.71 -12.44 9.57
C TYR A 120 -6.67 -11.40 8.43
N GLU A 121 -6.08 -10.24 8.68
CA GLU A 121 -5.94 -9.14 7.74
C GLU A 121 -4.46 -8.91 7.42
N MET A 122 -4.17 -8.60 6.17
CA MET A 122 -2.85 -8.19 5.74
C MET A 122 -2.76 -6.66 5.74
N TYR A 123 -2.19 -6.12 6.82
CA TYR A 123 -1.89 -4.69 6.90
C TYR A 123 -0.68 -4.35 6.00
N PRO A 124 -0.48 -3.08 5.60
CA PRO A 124 0.73 -2.68 4.90
C PRO A 124 1.99 -3.16 5.63
N ILE A 125 2.96 -3.73 4.89
CA ILE A 125 4.14 -4.37 5.51
C ILE A 125 4.99 -3.38 6.33
N ARG A 126 5.00 -2.11 5.96
CA ARG A 126 5.72 -1.04 6.67
C ARG A 126 5.07 -0.63 7.99
N GLN A 127 3.83 -1.03 8.22
CA GLN A 127 3.21 -0.89 9.54
C GLN A 127 3.89 -1.81 10.57
N TRP A 128 4.39 -2.96 10.13
CA TRP A 128 5.14 -3.90 10.95
C TRP A 128 6.63 -3.56 11.03
N ASN A 129 7.21 -3.17 9.89
CA ASN A 129 8.60 -2.77 9.80
C ASN A 129 8.77 -1.57 8.85
N PRO A 130 8.90 -0.34 9.36
CA PRO A 130 9.07 0.86 8.56
C PRO A 130 10.35 0.90 7.70
N GLN A 131 11.31 0.00 7.93
CA GLN A 131 12.54 -0.12 7.16
C GLN A 131 12.35 -0.84 5.82
N LEU A 132 11.23 -1.56 5.65
CA LEU A 132 10.91 -2.20 4.39
C LEU A 132 10.64 -1.17 3.29
N SER A 133 10.96 -1.53 2.05
CA SER A 133 10.72 -0.71 0.87
C SER A 133 9.24 -0.38 0.69
N SER A 134 8.93 0.88 0.38
CA SER A 134 7.57 1.29 0.02
C SER A 134 7.15 0.75 -1.35
N GLY A 135 8.10 0.57 -2.27
CA GLY A 135 7.84 -0.06 -3.56
C GLY A 135 7.46 -1.53 -3.40
N LEU A 136 8.15 -2.25 -2.50
CA LEU A 136 7.79 -3.63 -2.18
C LEU A 136 6.41 -3.72 -1.49
N GLU A 137 6.07 -2.78 -0.63
CA GLU A 137 4.73 -2.66 -0.05
C GLU A 137 3.66 -2.50 -1.12
N GLU A 138 3.85 -1.59 -2.08
CA GLU A 138 2.93 -1.35 -3.20
C GLU A 138 2.75 -2.62 -4.05
N ILE A 139 3.84 -3.36 -4.31
CA ILE A 139 3.79 -4.63 -5.05
C ILE A 139 2.93 -5.66 -4.31
N ILE A 140 3.14 -5.84 -3.00
CA ILE A 140 2.38 -6.81 -2.21
C ILE A 140 0.91 -6.42 -2.14
N LEU A 141 0.59 -5.15 -1.90
CA LEU A 141 -0.78 -4.65 -1.90
C LEU A 141 -1.47 -4.92 -3.24
N LYS A 142 -0.80 -4.63 -4.37
CA LYS A 142 -1.34 -4.92 -5.71
C LYS A 142 -1.52 -6.43 -5.94
N CYS A 143 -0.61 -7.29 -5.49
CA CYS A 143 -0.79 -8.74 -5.58
C CYS A 143 -2.04 -9.23 -4.83
N THR A 144 -2.31 -8.63 -3.67
CA THR A 144 -3.36 -9.09 -2.75
C THR A 144 -4.68 -8.32 -2.89
N GLU A 145 -4.87 -7.61 -4.00
CA GLU A 145 -6.15 -7.00 -4.34
C GLU A 145 -7.27 -8.05 -4.42
N SER A 146 -8.46 -7.66 -3.96
CA SER A 146 -9.60 -8.57 -3.88
C SER A 146 -10.05 -9.06 -5.26
N ARG A 147 -10.01 -8.17 -6.28
CA ARG A 147 -10.44 -8.46 -7.64
C ARG A 147 -9.23 -8.87 -8.49
N PRO A 148 -9.29 -10.01 -9.21
CA PRO A 148 -8.17 -10.45 -10.05
C PRO A 148 -7.72 -9.43 -11.11
N GLU A 149 -8.64 -8.63 -11.64
CA GLU A 149 -8.36 -7.59 -12.65
C GLU A 149 -7.52 -6.43 -12.11
N ASP A 150 -7.50 -6.20 -10.80
CA ASP A 150 -6.74 -5.14 -10.16
C ASP A 150 -5.31 -5.59 -9.78
N ARG A 151 -5.01 -6.89 -9.90
CA ARG A 151 -3.70 -7.49 -9.65
C ARG A 151 -2.76 -7.35 -10.86
N TYR A 152 -1.53 -7.83 -10.72
CA TYR A 152 -0.68 -8.13 -11.86
C TYR A 152 -1.36 -9.20 -12.73
N GLN A 153 -1.26 -9.06 -14.06
CA GLN A 153 -1.98 -9.94 -14.98
C GLN A 153 -1.17 -11.18 -15.39
N SER A 154 0.14 -11.20 -15.12
CA SER A 154 1.02 -12.36 -15.32
C SER A 154 2.14 -12.38 -14.28
N CYS A 155 2.76 -13.54 -14.10
CA CYS A 155 3.95 -13.64 -13.26
C CYS A 155 5.15 -12.93 -13.88
N ALA A 156 5.20 -12.78 -15.19
CA ALA A 156 6.21 -11.95 -15.87
C ALA A 156 6.07 -10.47 -15.52
N GLU A 157 4.84 -9.93 -15.44
CA GLU A 157 4.58 -8.55 -14.99
C GLU A 157 5.02 -8.36 -13.53
N LEU A 158 4.68 -9.30 -12.65
CA LEU A 158 5.09 -9.27 -11.25
C LEU A 158 6.62 -9.38 -11.10
N TYR A 159 7.26 -10.26 -11.87
CA TYR A 159 8.72 -10.38 -11.90
C TYR A 159 9.39 -9.05 -12.24
N TYR A 160 8.91 -8.38 -13.30
CA TYR A 160 9.41 -7.08 -13.72
C TYR A 160 9.26 -6.03 -12.60
N ALA A 161 8.10 -5.99 -11.94
CA ALA A 161 7.87 -5.08 -10.83
C ALA A 161 8.83 -5.35 -9.64
N LEU A 162 9.08 -6.63 -9.32
CA LEU A 162 10.03 -7.04 -8.28
C LEU A 162 11.49 -6.71 -8.64
N GLU A 163 11.82 -6.70 -9.93
CA GLU A 163 13.15 -6.31 -10.39
C GLU A 163 13.39 -4.80 -10.29
N HIS A 164 12.32 -4.00 -10.42
CA HIS A 164 12.35 -2.54 -10.44
C HIS A 164 11.68 -1.90 -9.20
N TYR A 165 11.60 -2.63 -8.08
CA TYR A 165 10.89 -2.14 -6.88
C TYR A 165 11.50 -0.85 -6.32
N ASP A 166 12.81 -0.63 -6.53
CA ASP A 166 13.50 0.60 -6.11
C ASP A 166 13.02 1.83 -6.88
N GLU A 167 12.59 1.67 -8.13
CA GLU A 167 12.03 2.77 -8.94
C GLU A 167 10.69 3.22 -8.39
N LEU A 168 9.88 2.28 -7.89
CA LEU A 168 8.62 2.59 -7.19
C LEU A 168 8.88 3.38 -5.91
N ASP A 169 9.96 3.10 -5.17
CA ASP A 169 10.37 3.89 -4.01
C ASP A 169 10.72 5.33 -4.37
N ILE A 170 11.40 5.55 -5.48
CA ILE A 170 11.77 6.89 -5.95
C ILE A 170 10.51 7.70 -6.32
N GLU A 171 9.55 7.10 -6.98
CA GLU A 171 8.27 7.75 -7.29
C GLU A 171 7.46 8.08 -6.03
N TYR A 172 7.42 7.19 -5.06
CA TYR A 172 6.78 7.45 -3.77
C TYR A 172 7.42 8.64 -3.06
N ARG A 173 8.75 8.71 -3.00
CA ARG A 173 9.50 9.85 -2.42
C ARG A 173 9.18 11.16 -3.16
N LYS A 174 9.09 11.14 -4.49
CA LYS A 174 8.69 12.31 -5.29
C LYS A 174 7.26 12.74 -4.97
N LYS A 175 6.29 11.82 -4.95
CA LYS A 175 4.89 12.10 -4.57
C LYS A 175 4.77 12.69 -3.16
N GLN A 176 5.53 12.17 -2.20
CA GLN A 176 5.56 12.71 -0.83
C GLN A 176 6.20 14.10 -0.80
N GLY A 177 7.31 14.32 -1.52
CA GLY A 177 7.92 15.63 -1.65
C GLY A 177 6.96 16.69 -2.18
N HIS A 178 6.19 16.38 -3.22
CA HIS A 178 5.16 17.29 -3.75
C HIS A 178 4.04 17.60 -2.75
N LYS A 179 3.60 16.64 -1.96
CA LYS A 179 2.61 16.88 -0.90
C LYS A 179 3.15 17.81 0.19
N TRP A 180 4.39 17.63 0.60
CA TRP A 180 5.04 18.49 1.58
C TRP A 180 5.24 19.91 1.06
N THR A 181 5.65 20.09 -0.20
CA THR A 181 5.79 21.43 -0.81
C THR A 181 4.45 22.14 -0.94
N ALA A 182 3.39 21.43 -1.34
CA ALA A 182 2.03 21.98 -1.38
C ALA A 182 1.53 22.38 0.02
N PHE A 183 1.74 21.53 1.02
CA PHE A 183 1.38 21.85 2.41
C PHE A 183 2.11 23.08 2.94
N LEU A 184 3.42 23.18 2.72
CA LEU A 184 4.21 24.34 3.14
C LEU A 184 3.77 25.61 2.42
N ALA A 185 3.46 25.55 1.13
CA ALA A 185 2.97 26.69 0.36
C ALA A 185 1.61 27.19 0.89
N THR A 186 0.66 26.29 1.14
CA THR A 186 -0.66 26.64 1.71
C THR A 186 -0.54 27.22 3.12
N SER A 187 0.32 26.64 3.96
CA SER A 187 0.58 27.13 5.32
C SER A 187 1.19 28.53 5.31
N ALA A 188 2.12 28.81 4.40
CA ALA A 188 2.74 30.13 4.24
C ALA A 188 1.69 31.19 3.81
N VAL A 189 0.82 30.86 2.83
CA VAL A 189 -0.27 31.73 2.39
C VAL A 189 -1.23 32.05 3.53
N THR A 190 -1.61 31.04 4.31
CA THR A 190 -2.51 31.21 5.47
C THR A 190 -1.89 32.12 6.54
N LEU A 191 -0.58 31.96 6.79
CA LEU A 191 0.14 32.77 7.77
C LEU A 191 0.23 34.25 7.32
N VAL A 192 0.54 34.50 6.06
CA VAL A 192 0.58 35.85 5.48
C VAL A 192 -0.82 36.51 5.53
N ALA A 193 -1.87 35.77 5.17
CA ALA A 193 -3.25 36.26 5.24
C ALA A 193 -3.65 36.58 6.69
N GLY A 194 -3.26 35.75 7.66
CA GLY A 194 -3.52 35.98 9.07
C GLY A 194 -2.81 37.25 9.60
N ILE A 195 -1.55 37.45 9.26
CA ILE A 195 -0.82 38.66 9.63
C ILE A 195 -1.47 39.90 9.00
N GLY A 196 -1.88 39.81 7.71
CA GLY A 196 -2.58 40.88 7.02
C GLY A 196 -3.90 41.26 7.71
N ALA A 197 -4.69 40.28 8.09
CA ALA A 197 -5.97 40.49 8.81
C ALA A 197 -5.76 41.16 10.18
N ILE A 198 -4.74 40.73 10.94
CA ILE A 198 -4.40 41.37 12.21
C ILE A 198 -3.95 42.83 12.00
N GLY A 199 -3.15 43.06 10.95
CA GLY A 199 -2.72 44.44 10.58
C GLY A 199 -3.90 45.34 10.23
N CYS A 200 -4.84 44.87 9.43
CA CYS A 200 -6.07 45.62 9.09
C CYS A 200 -6.91 45.88 10.30
N TYR A 201 -7.12 44.90 11.19
CA TYR A 201 -7.87 45.09 12.43
C TYR A 201 -7.23 46.10 13.38
N ALA A 202 -5.90 46.07 13.52
CA ALA A 202 -5.17 47.05 14.33
C ALA A 202 -5.21 48.48 13.72
N MET A 203 -5.25 48.59 12.40
CA MET A 203 -5.38 49.86 11.73
C MET A 203 -6.78 50.43 11.87
N GLU A 204 -7.82 49.62 11.72
CA GLU A 204 -9.20 50.02 11.94
C GLU A 204 -9.46 50.47 13.39
N SER A 205 -8.94 49.77 14.37
CA SER A 205 -9.06 50.14 15.79
C SER A 205 -8.38 51.49 16.11
N ARG A 206 -7.24 51.79 15.45
CA ARG A 206 -6.56 53.09 15.60
C ARG A 206 -7.35 54.23 14.96
N VAL A 207 -7.89 54.01 13.75
CA VAL A 207 -8.72 55.00 13.05
C VAL A 207 -9.96 55.33 13.91
N THR A 208 -10.63 54.32 14.44
CA THR A 208 -11.85 54.49 15.28
C THR A 208 -11.55 55.27 16.56
N SER A 209 -10.44 54.95 17.27
CA SER A 209 -10.05 55.68 18.47
C SER A 209 -9.71 57.13 18.17
N THR A 210 -8.93 57.40 17.11
CA THR A 210 -8.55 58.76 16.73
C THR A 210 -9.77 59.61 16.34
N THR A 211 -10.75 59.00 15.65
CA THR A 211 -12.00 59.69 15.27
C THR A 211 -12.87 59.97 16.50
N TYR A 212 -12.96 59.02 17.43
CA TYR A 212 -13.68 59.21 18.69
C TYR A 212 -13.06 60.31 19.54
N ASP A 213 -11.73 60.37 19.70
CA ASP A 213 -11.02 61.40 20.43
C ASP A 213 -11.20 62.76 19.79
N ALA A 214 -11.22 62.86 18.46
CA ALA A 214 -11.52 64.12 17.75
C ALA A 214 -12.96 64.62 17.98
N TYR A 215 -13.96 63.74 17.96
CA TYR A 215 -15.33 64.07 18.25
C TYR A 215 -15.53 64.55 19.71
N MET A 216 -14.85 63.91 20.65
CA MET A 216 -14.93 64.29 22.06
C MET A 216 -14.26 65.65 22.35
N ALA A 217 -13.16 65.95 21.66
CA ALA A 217 -12.50 67.27 21.76
C ALA A 217 -13.35 68.39 21.17
N ASP A 218 -14.02 68.15 20.03
CA ASP A 218 -14.93 69.13 19.39
C ASP A 218 -16.17 69.39 20.25
N ALA A 219 -16.76 68.35 20.86
CA ALA A 219 -17.88 68.46 21.77
C ALA A 219 -17.52 69.23 23.06
N ALA A 220 -16.34 69.03 23.61
CA ALA A 220 -15.86 69.77 24.80
C ALA A 220 -15.65 71.26 24.48
N GLY A 221 -15.07 71.58 23.30
CA GLY A 221 -14.90 72.96 22.86
C GLY A 221 -16.20 73.76 22.62
N SER A 222 -17.28 73.06 22.23
CA SER A 222 -18.60 73.68 22.05
C SER A 222 -19.29 73.98 23.32
N VAL A 223 -19.09 73.27 24.40
CA VAL A 223 -19.65 73.49 25.73
C VAL A 223 -19.00 74.74 26.37
N ASP A 224 -17.71 74.94 26.23
CA ASP A 224 -16.99 76.13 26.78
C ASP A 224 -17.37 77.43 26.06
N GLN A 225 -17.94 77.37 24.83
CA GLN A 225 -18.44 78.57 24.14
C GLN A 225 -19.85 78.95 24.51
N GLU A 226 -20.63 78.09 25.11
CA GLU A 226 -22.02 78.45 25.61
C GLU A 226 -22.03 79.02 27.04
N GLU A 227 -20.93 78.93 27.82
CA GLU A 227 -20.81 79.47 29.17
C GLU A 227 -20.06 80.82 29.21
N SER A 228 -19.67 81.41 28.14
CA SER A 228 -19.04 82.72 28.05
C SER A 228 -19.97 83.77 27.42
#